data_622702ea367ee77256b4d292ba474343
#
_entry.id   622702ea367ee77256b4d292ba474343
#
_cell.length_a   1.000
_cell.length_b   1.000
_cell.length_c   1.000
_cell.angle_alpha   90.00
_cell.angle_beta   90.00
_cell.angle_gamma   90.00
#
_symmetry.space_group_name_H-M   'P 1'
#
loop_
_entity.id
_entity.type
_entity.pdbx_description
1 polymer ?
#
loop_
_entity_poly.entity_id
_entity_poly.type
_entity_poly.pdbx_seq_one_letter_code
_entity_poly.pdbx_strand_id
1 'polypeptide(L)'
;MGNDEAKKKDHKFQIDYGFRIYKIYNNSPFKMLGVKELSDFIIPPKELSSSNLTFEYWLKEKINEKINIKIYSLLTRKMKEFEITVNEDDNKGGILGCEVNYENYISAQTKLLHVISIKNKSFAQDNVFLIKDQDYIIGLKSLNDGKLYSLNTDKFKELIIEFSEVLSRNKGKECELYVYNVKRGAKVILIKMPNNKKFSLGCDVAYGKIHEFPMKSENDEDEEKKGLKD
;
A
#
# COMPACT_ATOMS: atom_id res chain seq x y z
N MET A 1 15.33 -36.95 16.69
CA MET A 1 14.20 -36.19 17.24
C MET A 1 14.67 -34.76 17.37
N GLY A 2 14.44 -33.96 16.35
CA GLY A 2 14.78 -32.53 16.33
C GLY A 2 13.52 -31.74 16.60
N ASN A 3 13.52 -30.99 17.68
CA ASN A 3 12.47 -30.04 18.02
C ASN A 3 12.59 -28.83 17.09
N ASP A 4 11.77 -28.77 16.07
CA ASP A 4 11.48 -27.52 15.35
C ASP A 4 10.52 -26.69 16.22
N GLU A 5 11.06 -26.02 17.21
CA GLU A 5 10.39 -24.88 17.84
C GLU A 5 10.33 -23.75 16.82
N ALA A 6 9.22 -23.65 16.10
CA ALA A 6 8.88 -22.48 15.33
C ALA A 6 8.95 -21.27 16.25
N LYS A 7 9.98 -20.45 16.11
CA LYS A 7 10.10 -19.16 16.80
C LYS A 7 8.85 -18.33 16.50
N LYS A 8 7.91 -18.29 17.43
CA LYS A 8 6.85 -17.29 17.46
C LYS A 8 7.55 -15.93 17.45
N LYS A 9 7.54 -15.25 16.32
CA LYS A 9 7.93 -13.84 16.26
C LYS A 9 6.96 -13.08 17.17
N ASP A 10 7.49 -12.49 18.23
CA ASP A 10 6.76 -11.54 19.06
C ASP A 10 6.31 -10.38 18.16
N HIS A 11 5.05 -10.39 17.74
CA HIS A 11 4.43 -9.33 16.96
C HIS A 11 4.05 -8.16 17.88
N LYS A 12 5.06 -7.54 18.47
CA LYS A 12 4.87 -6.31 19.22
C LYS A 12 4.65 -5.18 18.22
N PHE A 13 3.47 -4.54 18.22
CA PHE A 13 3.21 -3.40 17.36
C PHE A 13 4.16 -2.26 17.74
N GLN A 14 4.94 -1.82 16.75
CA GLN A 14 5.92 -0.76 16.94
C GLN A 14 5.26 0.61 16.82
N ILE A 15 5.80 1.59 17.53
CA ILE A 15 5.49 3.01 17.33
C ILE A 15 5.86 3.34 15.87
N ASP A 16 5.08 4.18 15.19
CA ASP A 16 5.26 4.57 13.78
C ASP A 16 4.96 3.48 12.74
N TYR A 17 4.37 2.35 13.16
CA TYR A 17 3.88 1.33 12.26
C TYR A 17 2.36 1.31 12.21
N GLY A 18 1.84 0.99 11.03
CA GLY A 18 0.42 0.83 10.76
C GLY A 18 0.18 -0.10 9.58
N PHE A 19 -1.08 -0.39 9.32
CA PHE A 19 -1.49 -1.20 8.18
C PHE A 19 -1.79 -0.29 6.99
N ARG A 20 -0.85 -0.19 6.03
CA ARG A 20 -1.07 0.54 4.78
C ARG A 20 -2.20 -0.12 4.00
N ILE A 21 -3.16 0.69 3.56
CA ILE A 21 -4.31 0.22 2.79
C ILE A 21 -3.92 0.20 1.31
N TYR A 22 -3.87 -1.01 0.74
CA TYR A 22 -3.53 -1.21 -0.67
C TYR A 22 -4.75 -1.23 -1.57
N LYS A 23 -5.88 -1.74 -1.06
CA LYS A 23 -7.13 -1.84 -1.81
C LYS A 23 -8.32 -1.76 -0.87
N ILE A 24 -9.37 -1.06 -1.28
CA ILE A 24 -10.64 -0.93 -0.56
C ILE A 24 -11.73 -1.57 -1.42
N TYR A 25 -12.40 -2.58 -0.90
CA TYR A 25 -13.52 -3.22 -1.58
C TYR A 25 -14.82 -2.42 -1.40
N ASN A 26 -15.80 -2.68 -2.27
CA ASN A 26 -17.04 -1.89 -2.29
C ASN A 26 -17.87 -1.98 -1.00
N ASN A 27 -17.79 -3.10 -0.29
CA ASN A 27 -18.45 -3.36 1.00
C ASN A 27 -17.71 -2.78 2.21
N SER A 28 -16.50 -2.24 2.02
CA SER A 28 -15.70 -1.68 3.12
C SER A 28 -16.35 -0.43 3.72
N PRO A 29 -16.40 -0.32 5.07
CA PRO A 29 -16.82 0.91 5.74
C PRO A 29 -15.93 2.11 5.36
N PHE A 30 -14.68 1.87 5.01
CA PHE A 30 -13.73 2.92 4.60
C PHE A 30 -14.10 3.61 3.30
N LYS A 31 -14.88 2.95 2.41
CA LYS A 31 -15.31 3.54 1.14
C LYS A 31 -16.10 4.84 1.34
N MET A 32 -17.01 4.85 2.30
CA MET A 32 -17.87 6.01 2.59
C MET A 32 -17.14 7.08 3.43
N LEU A 33 -16.08 6.72 4.15
CA LEU A 33 -15.34 7.62 5.01
C LEU A 33 -14.26 8.44 4.28
N GLY A 34 -14.11 8.22 2.97
CA GLY A 34 -13.12 8.92 2.15
C GLY A 34 -11.67 8.51 2.44
N VAL A 35 -11.48 7.32 3.01
CA VAL A 35 -10.15 6.72 3.20
C VAL A 35 -9.57 6.38 1.83
N LYS A 36 -8.28 6.64 1.65
CA LYS A 36 -7.60 6.56 0.36
C LYS A 36 -6.63 5.37 0.30
N GLU A 37 -6.71 4.62 -0.78
CA GLU A 37 -5.75 3.56 -1.10
C GLU A 37 -4.33 4.14 -1.26
N LEU A 38 -3.32 3.35 -0.92
CA LEU A 38 -1.88 3.60 -1.03
C LEU A 38 -1.34 4.77 -0.19
N SER A 39 -2.18 5.67 0.28
CA SER A 39 -1.78 6.83 1.08
C SER A 39 -2.16 6.73 2.56
N ASP A 40 -3.17 5.96 2.89
CA ASP A 40 -3.69 5.90 4.25
C ASP A 40 -3.30 4.60 4.97
N PHE A 41 -3.13 4.74 6.29
CA PHE A 41 -2.71 3.67 7.18
C PHE A 41 -3.70 3.52 8.33
N ILE A 42 -4.15 2.30 8.59
CA ILE A 42 -4.85 1.97 9.83
C ILE A 42 -3.81 1.87 10.95
N ILE A 43 -3.99 2.65 12.00
CA ILE A 43 -3.11 2.61 13.17
C ILE A 43 -3.68 1.62 14.19
N PRO A 44 -2.93 0.59 14.57
CA PRO A 44 -3.39 -0.39 15.55
C PRO A 44 -3.77 0.27 16.87
N PRO A 45 -4.84 -0.22 17.52
CA PRO A 45 -5.18 0.23 18.87
C PRO A 45 -4.03 -0.02 19.86
N LYS A 46 -3.90 0.86 20.85
CA LYS A 46 -2.82 0.75 21.86
C LYS A 46 -2.86 -0.57 22.64
N GLU A 47 -4.05 -1.11 22.84
CA GLU A 47 -4.28 -2.38 23.55
C GLU A 47 -3.54 -3.53 22.87
N LEU A 48 -3.39 -3.49 21.55
CA LEU A 48 -2.64 -4.51 20.80
C LEU A 48 -1.13 -4.44 21.03
N SER A 49 -0.60 -3.25 21.38
CA SER A 49 0.85 -3.08 21.63
C SER A 49 1.32 -3.83 22.88
N SER A 50 0.42 -4.12 23.80
CA SER A 50 0.69 -4.83 25.07
C SER A 50 0.17 -6.28 25.08
N SER A 51 -0.53 -6.70 24.02
CA SER A 51 -1.12 -8.03 23.89
C SER A 51 -0.36 -8.87 22.85
N ASN A 52 -0.50 -10.19 22.94
CA ASN A 52 0.01 -11.12 21.92
C ASN A 52 -1.03 -11.37 20.81
N LEU A 53 -2.08 -10.53 20.74
CA LEU A 53 -3.15 -10.67 19.76
C LEU A 53 -2.73 -10.08 18.42
N THR A 54 -3.13 -10.71 17.33
CA THR A 54 -3.05 -10.12 16.01
C THR A 54 -4.18 -9.09 15.82
N PHE A 55 -3.99 -8.12 14.92
CA PHE A 55 -5.03 -7.15 14.61
C PHE A 55 -6.31 -7.82 14.07
N GLU A 56 -6.16 -8.85 13.25
CA GLU A 56 -7.29 -9.63 12.72
C GLU A 56 -8.07 -10.33 13.85
N TYR A 57 -7.38 -10.94 14.81
CA TYR A 57 -8.02 -11.59 15.93
C TYR A 57 -8.79 -10.57 16.80
N TRP A 58 -8.18 -9.43 17.09
CA TRP A 58 -8.83 -8.35 17.82
C TRP A 58 -10.09 -7.85 17.10
N LEU A 59 -10.08 -7.72 15.77
CA LEU A 59 -11.27 -7.36 15.00
C LEU A 59 -12.36 -8.42 15.08
N LYS A 60 -12.01 -9.71 15.08
CA LYS A 60 -12.98 -10.82 15.24
C LYS A 60 -13.72 -10.78 16.58
N GLU A 61 -13.03 -10.35 17.65
CA GLU A 61 -13.66 -10.15 18.96
C GLU A 61 -14.62 -8.94 18.99
N LYS A 62 -14.54 -8.06 18.01
CA LYS A 62 -15.33 -6.81 17.90
C LYS A 62 -16.45 -6.88 16.85
N ILE A 63 -16.74 -8.05 16.31
CA ILE A 63 -17.84 -8.22 15.35
C ILE A 63 -19.17 -7.74 15.97
N ASN A 64 -19.91 -6.94 15.19
CA ASN A 64 -21.15 -6.24 15.56
C ASN A 64 -20.99 -5.13 16.62
N GLU A 65 -19.75 -4.77 16.97
CA GLU A 65 -19.48 -3.61 17.82
C GLU A 65 -19.12 -2.38 17.00
N LYS A 66 -19.37 -1.20 17.56
CA LYS A 66 -18.82 0.07 17.08
C LYS A 66 -17.43 0.26 17.70
N ILE A 67 -16.46 0.55 16.87
CA ILE A 67 -15.09 0.81 17.31
C ILE A 67 -14.56 2.10 16.73
N ASN A 68 -13.63 2.74 17.44
CA ASN A 68 -12.88 3.87 16.92
C ASN A 68 -11.57 3.41 16.28
N ILE A 69 -11.40 3.72 14.99
CA ILE A 69 -10.18 3.43 14.23
C ILE A 69 -9.48 4.72 13.89
N LYS A 70 -8.17 4.75 14.10
CA LYS A 70 -7.29 5.85 13.71
C LYS A 70 -6.68 5.57 12.35
N ILE A 71 -6.78 6.57 11.48
CA ILE A 71 -6.20 6.55 10.14
C ILE A 71 -5.16 7.67 10.04
N TYR A 72 -3.92 7.31 9.71
CA TYR A 72 -2.88 8.28 9.34
C TYR A 72 -2.84 8.42 7.83
N SER A 73 -2.85 9.65 7.31
CA SER A 73 -2.76 9.91 5.87
C SER A 73 -1.40 10.49 5.49
N LEU A 74 -0.72 9.88 4.51
CA LEU A 74 0.51 10.42 3.92
C LEU A 74 0.26 11.73 3.16
N LEU A 75 -0.93 11.90 2.59
CA LEU A 75 -1.27 13.09 1.82
C LEU A 75 -1.33 14.35 2.68
N THR A 76 -1.96 14.24 3.84
CA THR A 76 -2.18 15.39 4.75
C THR A 76 -1.22 15.41 5.93
N ARG A 77 -0.47 14.32 6.16
CA ARG A 77 0.39 14.10 7.34
C ARG A 77 -0.36 14.21 8.66
N LYS A 78 -1.67 13.93 8.65
CA LYS A 78 -2.55 14.04 9.81
C LYS A 78 -3.16 12.70 10.19
N MET A 79 -3.51 12.59 11.46
CA MET A 79 -4.30 11.50 12.01
C MET A 79 -5.77 11.92 12.03
N LYS A 80 -6.64 11.04 11.52
CA LYS A 80 -8.10 11.16 11.63
C LYS A 80 -8.62 9.97 12.42
N GLU A 81 -9.73 10.14 13.13
CA GLU A 81 -10.40 9.08 13.88
C GLU A 81 -11.82 8.88 13.31
N PHE A 82 -12.19 7.63 13.13
CA PHE A 82 -13.48 7.25 12.57
C PHE A 82 -14.15 6.20 13.46
N GLU A 83 -15.45 6.36 13.72
CA GLU A 83 -16.28 5.30 14.28
C GLU A 83 -16.77 4.42 13.13
N ILE A 84 -16.51 3.13 13.23
CA ILE A 84 -17.00 2.12 12.28
C ILE A 84 -17.70 0.99 13.02
N THR A 85 -18.67 0.35 12.37
CA THR A 85 -19.21 -0.92 12.82
C THR A 85 -18.43 -2.06 12.20
N VAL A 86 -17.94 -2.97 13.01
CA VAL A 86 -17.25 -4.18 12.56
C VAL A 86 -18.29 -5.22 12.17
N ASN A 87 -18.39 -5.51 10.89
CA ASN A 87 -19.33 -6.50 10.39
C ASN A 87 -18.63 -7.85 10.18
N GLU A 88 -19.35 -8.94 10.35
CA GLU A 88 -18.89 -10.24 9.88
C GLU A 88 -18.79 -10.18 8.37
N ASP A 89 -17.62 -10.52 7.82
CA ASP A 89 -17.40 -10.41 6.39
C ASP A 89 -17.24 -11.79 5.75
N ASP A 90 -18.18 -12.09 4.86
CA ASP A 90 -18.13 -13.28 4.00
C ASP A 90 -17.44 -12.99 2.65
N ASN A 91 -16.90 -11.79 2.45
CA ASN A 91 -16.42 -11.28 1.18
C ASN A 91 -14.89 -11.12 1.11
N LYS A 92 -14.41 -10.79 -0.09
CA LYS A 92 -12.99 -10.46 -0.32
C LYS A 92 -12.59 -9.23 0.49
N GLY A 93 -11.44 -9.31 1.18
CA GLY A 93 -10.87 -8.18 1.92
C GLY A 93 -10.96 -8.30 3.44
N GLY A 94 -11.49 -9.40 3.96
CA GLY A 94 -11.62 -9.64 5.39
C GLY A 94 -12.57 -8.65 6.09
N ILE A 95 -12.56 -8.65 7.40
CA ILE A 95 -13.51 -7.94 8.28
C ILE A 95 -13.64 -6.43 7.98
N LEU A 96 -12.58 -5.78 7.53
CA LEU A 96 -12.59 -4.35 7.17
C LEU A 96 -12.83 -4.09 5.68
N GLY A 97 -12.96 -5.15 4.87
CA GLY A 97 -13.15 -5.03 3.44
C GLY A 97 -11.99 -4.33 2.73
N CYS A 98 -10.75 -4.58 3.17
CA CYS A 98 -9.56 -3.99 2.56
C CYS A 98 -8.35 -4.91 2.58
N GLU A 99 -7.45 -4.76 1.60
CA GLU A 99 -6.14 -5.39 1.62
C GLU A 99 -5.14 -4.45 2.29
N VAL A 100 -4.40 -4.97 3.27
CA VAL A 100 -3.45 -4.18 4.05
C VAL A 100 -2.10 -4.87 4.17
N ASN A 101 -1.04 -4.08 4.38
CA ASN A 101 0.28 -4.55 4.75
C ASN A 101 0.83 -3.74 5.91
N TYR A 102 1.50 -4.42 6.85
CA TYR A 102 2.04 -3.77 8.04
C TYR A 102 3.39 -3.12 7.73
N GLU A 103 3.44 -1.79 7.80
CA GLU A 103 4.58 -0.98 7.37
C GLU A 103 4.83 0.20 8.33
N ASN A 104 6.05 0.72 8.32
CA ASN A 104 6.36 1.98 8.99
C ASN A 104 5.79 3.15 8.19
N TYR A 105 4.76 3.84 8.72
CA TYR A 105 4.07 4.92 8.00
C TYR A 105 4.91 6.21 7.91
N ILE A 106 5.87 6.43 8.83
CA ILE A 106 6.78 7.58 8.75
C ILE A 106 7.75 7.39 7.58
N SER A 107 8.40 6.23 7.49
CA SER A 107 9.35 5.95 6.41
C SER A 107 8.68 5.70 5.05
N ALA A 108 7.40 5.31 5.05
CA ALA A 108 6.63 5.10 3.80
C ALA A 108 6.55 6.34 2.91
N GLN A 109 6.76 7.53 3.47
CA GLN A 109 6.84 8.79 2.72
C GLN A 109 7.96 8.79 1.69
N THR A 110 9.06 8.11 2.00
CA THR A 110 10.28 8.08 1.18
C THR A 110 10.56 6.71 0.57
N LYS A 111 9.85 5.67 0.99
CA LYS A 111 9.96 4.29 0.46
C LYS A 111 9.04 4.08 -0.74
N LEU A 112 9.38 4.73 -1.85
CA LEU A 112 8.65 4.68 -3.10
C LEU A 112 9.59 5.04 -4.26
N LEU A 113 9.18 4.73 -5.48
CA LEU A 113 9.97 5.02 -6.66
C LEU A 113 9.24 6.03 -7.54
N HIS A 114 9.68 7.29 -7.52
CA HIS A 114 9.16 8.36 -8.38
C HIS A 114 9.64 8.14 -9.81
N VAL A 115 8.73 8.08 -10.77
CA VAL A 115 9.04 7.88 -12.19
C VAL A 115 9.52 9.21 -12.80
N ILE A 116 10.81 9.33 -13.09
CA ILE A 116 11.44 10.56 -13.60
C ILE A 116 11.69 10.54 -15.10
N SER A 117 11.73 9.39 -15.72
CA SER A 117 11.77 9.27 -17.18
C SER A 117 11.16 7.94 -17.65
N ILE A 118 10.72 7.90 -18.90
CA ILE A 118 10.19 6.69 -19.53
C ILE A 118 10.85 6.56 -20.89
N LYS A 119 11.46 5.40 -21.15
CA LYS A 119 12.13 5.11 -22.42
C LYS A 119 11.10 4.81 -23.50
N ASN A 120 11.30 5.37 -24.69
CA ASN A 120 10.45 5.09 -25.83
C ASN A 120 10.44 3.60 -26.17
N LYS A 121 9.27 3.07 -26.55
CA LYS A 121 9.06 1.66 -26.88
C LYS A 121 9.49 0.74 -25.73
N SER A 122 9.27 1.15 -24.51
CA SER A 122 9.56 0.37 -23.31
C SER A 122 8.31 -0.30 -22.77
N PHE A 123 8.50 -1.31 -21.91
CA PHE A 123 7.39 -1.97 -21.25
C PHE A 123 6.57 -0.99 -20.41
N ALA A 124 7.21 -0.04 -19.75
CA ALA A 124 6.56 1.00 -18.96
C ALA A 124 5.64 1.90 -19.80
N GLN A 125 6.05 2.21 -21.03
CA GLN A 125 5.25 3.03 -21.95
C GLN A 125 4.08 2.20 -22.54
N ASP A 126 4.39 1.02 -23.07
CA ASP A 126 3.47 0.31 -23.96
C ASP A 126 2.48 -0.58 -23.19
N ASN A 127 2.82 -1.02 -21.97
CA ASN A 127 2.03 -1.99 -21.21
C ASN A 127 1.59 -1.49 -19.82
N VAL A 128 2.30 -0.53 -19.25
CA VAL A 128 2.01 -0.05 -17.87
C VAL A 128 1.42 1.37 -17.90
N PHE A 129 1.65 2.12 -18.97
CA PHE A 129 1.16 3.49 -19.14
C PHE A 129 1.53 4.39 -17.95
N LEU A 130 2.78 4.29 -17.50
CA LEU A 130 3.32 5.18 -16.47
C LEU A 130 3.44 6.60 -17.01
N ILE A 131 3.30 7.58 -16.14
CA ILE A 131 3.39 9.00 -16.47
C ILE A 131 4.57 9.60 -15.72
N LYS A 132 5.52 10.11 -16.50
CA LYS A 132 6.70 10.84 -16.00
C LYS A 132 6.29 11.97 -15.05
N ASP A 133 7.05 12.16 -13.97
CA ASP A 133 6.92 13.22 -12.96
C ASP A 133 5.57 13.23 -12.21
N GLN A 134 4.70 12.24 -12.47
CA GLN A 134 3.38 12.13 -11.82
C GLN A 134 3.17 10.81 -11.09
N ASP A 135 3.84 9.74 -11.51
CA ASP A 135 3.62 8.41 -10.97
C ASP A 135 4.69 8.01 -9.97
N TYR A 136 4.22 7.40 -8.89
CA TYR A 136 5.03 6.82 -7.82
C TYR A 136 4.69 5.35 -7.69
N ILE A 137 5.68 4.47 -7.91
CA ILE A 137 5.52 3.03 -7.72
C ILE A 137 5.64 2.74 -6.23
N ILE A 138 4.62 2.10 -5.66
CA ILE A 138 4.52 1.80 -4.23
C ILE A 138 4.85 0.34 -3.93
N GLY A 139 4.47 -0.57 -4.82
CA GLY A 139 4.69 -2.00 -4.63
C GLY A 139 4.17 -2.83 -5.81
N LEU A 140 4.32 -4.14 -5.67
CA LEU A 140 3.86 -5.11 -6.65
C LEU A 140 3.26 -6.32 -5.93
N LYS A 141 2.11 -6.81 -6.40
CA LYS A 141 1.49 -8.05 -5.92
C LYS A 141 1.54 -9.11 -7.00
N SER A 142 2.08 -10.26 -6.68
CA SER A 142 2.05 -11.44 -7.54
C SER A 142 0.67 -12.09 -7.44
N LEU A 143 -0.01 -12.30 -8.56
CA LEU A 143 -1.33 -12.97 -8.56
C LEU A 143 -1.22 -14.48 -8.41
N ASN A 144 -0.05 -15.07 -8.64
CA ASN A 144 0.14 -16.51 -8.53
C ASN A 144 0.18 -17.03 -7.09
N ASP A 145 0.77 -16.25 -6.19
CA ASP A 145 0.93 -16.60 -4.77
C ASP A 145 0.27 -15.59 -3.82
N GLY A 146 -0.36 -14.56 -4.37
CA GLY A 146 -1.02 -13.50 -3.62
C GLY A 146 -0.06 -12.59 -2.83
N LYS A 147 1.26 -12.79 -2.97
CA LYS A 147 2.24 -12.09 -2.17
C LYS A 147 2.40 -10.64 -2.61
N LEU A 148 2.22 -9.72 -1.67
CA LEU A 148 2.49 -8.31 -1.84
C LEU A 148 3.95 -8.01 -1.48
N TYR A 149 4.63 -7.34 -2.39
CA TYR A 149 5.99 -6.85 -2.22
C TYR A 149 5.94 -5.33 -2.12
N SER A 150 6.01 -4.83 -0.89
CA SER A 150 6.19 -3.41 -0.62
C SER A 150 7.67 -3.05 -0.59
N LEU A 151 7.99 -1.80 -0.82
CA LEU A 151 9.37 -1.31 -0.79
C LEU A 151 9.76 -0.99 0.66
N ASN A 152 10.66 -1.79 1.27
CA ASN A 152 10.89 -1.79 2.73
C ASN A 152 12.26 -1.27 3.16
N THR A 153 13.21 -1.10 2.24
CA THR A 153 14.57 -0.65 2.60
C THR A 153 14.70 0.88 2.62
N ASP A 154 15.55 1.39 3.48
CA ASP A 154 15.84 2.82 3.59
C ASP A 154 16.99 3.28 2.68
N LYS A 155 17.67 2.32 2.01
CA LYS A 155 18.80 2.62 1.12
C LYS A 155 18.37 2.54 -0.35
N PHE A 156 18.60 3.61 -1.11
CA PHE A 156 18.20 3.69 -2.51
C PHE A 156 18.71 2.53 -3.37
N LYS A 157 20.00 2.16 -3.26
CA LYS A 157 20.55 1.05 -4.04
C LYS A 157 19.86 -0.27 -3.72
N GLU A 158 19.61 -0.53 -2.44
CA GLU A 158 18.91 -1.73 -2.00
C GLU A 158 17.47 -1.73 -2.49
N LEU A 159 16.78 -0.57 -2.47
CA LEU A 159 15.42 -0.41 -2.96
C LEU A 159 15.30 -0.78 -4.45
N ILE A 160 16.23 -0.27 -5.28
CA ILE A 160 16.26 -0.59 -6.71
C ILE A 160 16.58 -2.07 -6.95
N ILE A 161 17.51 -2.63 -6.19
CA ILE A 161 17.86 -4.06 -6.27
C ILE A 161 16.65 -4.92 -5.87
N GLU A 162 16.03 -4.62 -4.74
CA GLU A 162 14.85 -5.32 -4.23
C GLU A 162 13.72 -5.30 -5.28
N PHE A 163 13.40 -4.13 -5.83
CA PHE A 163 12.38 -4.01 -6.85
C PHE A 163 12.72 -4.80 -8.13
N SER A 164 13.99 -4.74 -8.57
CA SER A 164 14.46 -5.50 -9.74
C SER A 164 14.42 -7.01 -9.51
N GLU A 165 14.71 -7.47 -8.29
CA GLU A 165 14.60 -8.88 -7.91
C GLU A 165 13.13 -9.33 -7.89
N VAL A 166 12.23 -8.52 -7.33
CA VAL A 166 10.79 -8.80 -7.33
C VAL A 166 10.27 -8.93 -8.76
N LEU A 167 10.62 -8.00 -9.65
CA LEU A 167 10.28 -8.09 -11.07
C LEU A 167 10.83 -9.39 -11.69
N SER A 168 12.07 -9.75 -11.36
CA SER A 168 12.72 -10.95 -11.92
C SER A 168 12.09 -12.24 -11.44
N ARG A 169 11.67 -12.34 -10.18
CA ARG A 169 10.98 -13.52 -9.60
C ARG A 169 9.57 -13.72 -10.18
N ASN A 170 8.98 -12.67 -10.75
CA ASN A 170 7.64 -12.68 -11.31
C ASN A 170 7.60 -12.76 -12.85
N LYS A 171 8.71 -13.09 -13.51
CA LYS A 171 8.75 -13.29 -14.97
C LYS A 171 7.73 -14.31 -15.42
N GLY A 172 7.03 -14.00 -16.51
CA GLY A 172 5.98 -14.83 -17.09
C GLY A 172 4.67 -14.87 -16.28
N LYS A 173 4.62 -14.21 -15.12
CA LYS A 173 3.45 -14.19 -14.22
C LYS A 173 2.63 -12.93 -14.42
N GLU A 174 1.38 -13.00 -13.97
CA GLU A 174 0.52 -11.82 -13.85
C GLU A 174 0.70 -11.18 -12.49
N CYS A 175 0.79 -9.85 -12.48
CA CYS A 175 1.03 -9.05 -11.29
C CYS A 175 0.15 -7.80 -11.30
N GLU A 176 -0.19 -7.32 -10.11
CA GLU A 176 -0.73 -5.98 -9.89
C GLU A 176 0.40 -5.04 -9.49
N LEU A 177 0.62 -3.98 -10.28
CA LEU A 177 1.52 -2.90 -9.93
C LEU A 177 0.73 -1.79 -9.25
N TYR A 178 1.11 -1.45 -8.02
CA TYR A 178 0.49 -0.39 -7.24
C TYR A 178 1.21 0.93 -7.49
N VAL A 179 0.48 1.89 -8.02
CA VAL A 179 1.01 3.19 -8.43
C VAL A 179 0.12 4.30 -7.87
N TYR A 180 0.73 5.32 -7.29
CA TYR A 180 0.05 6.56 -6.94
C TYR A 180 0.37 7.63 -7.98
N ASN A 181 -0.67 8.25 -8.55
CA ASN A 181 -0.54 9.38 -9.47
C ASN A 181 -0.96 10.68 -8.76
N VAL A 182 -0.16 11.73 -8.86
CA VAL A 182 -0.41 12.99 -8.13
C VAL A 182 -1.73 13.66 -8.49
N LYS A 183 -2.21 13.46 -9.73
CA LYS A 183 -3.46 14.05 -10.22
C LYS A 183 -4.67 13.13 -10.10
N ARG A 184 -4.45 11.81 -10.24
CA ARG A 184 -5.53 10.82 -10.36
C ARG A 184 -5.69 9.94 -9.11
N GLY A 185 -4.76 10.03 -8.16
CA GLY A 185 -4.74 9.19 -6.97
C GLY A 185 -4.19 7.78 -7.20
N ALA A 186 -4.61 6.85 -6.37
CA ALA A 186 -4.20 5.45 -6.45
C ALA A 186 -4.72 4.77 -7.72
N LYS A 187 -3.86 3.98 -8.35
CA LYS A 187 -4.23 3.08 -9.45
C LYS A 187 -3.54 1.74 -9.29
N VAL A 188 -4.25 0.67 -9.64
CA VAL A 188 -3.70 -0.69 -9.70
C VAL A 188 -3.65 -1.08 -11.18
N ILE A 189 -2.48 -1.46 -11.66
CA ILE A 189 -2.25 -1.80 -13.05
C ILE A 189 -1.97 -3.29 -13.13
N LEU A 190 -2.84 -4.03 -13.82
CA LEU A 190 -2.61 -5.43 -14.12
C LEU A 190 -1.57 -5.54 -15.23
N ILE A 191 -0.49 -6.23 -14.97
CA ILE A 191 0.61 -6.44 -15.91
C ILE A 191 0.95 -7.92 -16.04
N LYS A 192 1.21 -8.37 -17.26
CA LYS A 192 1.80 -9.67 -17.52
C LYS A 192 3.29 -9.49 -17.74
N MET A 193 4.09 -9.96 -16.79
CA MET A 193 5.54 -9.82 -16.83
C MET A 193 6.13 -10.62 -18.00
N PRO A 194 7.00 -10.03 -18.83
CA PRO A 194 7.68 -10.77 -19.90
C PRO A 194 8.57 -11.89 -19.36
N ASN A 195 8.64 -12.99 -20.07
CA ASN A 195 9.52 -14.11 -19.72
C ASN A 195 10.96 -13.92 -20.25
N ASN A 196 11.43 -12.69 -20.35
CA ASN A 196 12.75 -12.38 -20.91
C ASN A 196 13.82 -12.38 -19.82
N LYS A 197 15.00 -12.95 -20.10
CA LYS A 197 16.13 -12.99 -19.16
C LYS A 197 16.65 -11.60 -18.76
N LYS A 198 16.57 -10.62 -19.68
CA LYS A 198 17.03 -9.23 -19.48
C LYS A 198 15.84 -8.26 -19.44
N PHE A 199 14.84 -8.55 -18.62
CA PHE A 199 13.69 -7.65 -18.49
C PHE A 199 14.06 -6.41 -17.69
N SER A 200 13.66 -5.25 -18.20
CA SER A 200 13.66 -3.96 -17.53
C SER A 200 12.30 -3.31 -17.72
N LEU A 201 11.80 -2.64 -16.70
CA LEU A 201 10.54 -1.90 -16.81
C LEU A 201 10.67 -0.77 -17.88
N GLY A 202 11.87 -0.22 -18.03
CA GLY A 202 12.16 0.81 -19.05
C GLY A 202 11.76 2.21 -18.63
N CYS A 203 11.76 2.47 -17.34
CA CYS A 203 11.70 3.81 -16.76
C CYS A 203 12.89 4.04 -15.83
N ASP A 204 13.29 5.29 -15.68
CA ASP A 204 14.20 5.71 -14.64
C ASP A 204 13.39 6.22 -13.46
N VAL A 205 13.85 5.91 -12.26
CA VAL A 205 13.16 6.24 -11.02
C VAL A 205 14.08 6.98 -10.06
N ALA A 206 13.50 7.81 -9.23
CA ALA A 206 14.19 8.52 -8.16
C ALA A 206 13.56 8.22 -6.81
N TYR A 207 14.28 8.50 -5.75
CA TYR A 207 13.96 8.16 -4.38
C TYR A 207 14.51 9.23 -3.42
N GLY A 208 13.95 9.31 -2.22
CA GLY A 208 14.44 10.16 -1.14
C GLY A 208 13.63 11.44 -0.97
N LYS A 209 14.12 12.36 -0.11
CA LYS A 209 13.37 13.52 0.36
C LYS A 209 12.81 14.44 -0.74
N ILE A 210 13.51 14.57 -1.86
CA ILE A 210 13.06 15.42 -3.00
C ILE A 210 11.97 14.71 -3.82
N HIS A 211 11.82 13.39 -3.64
CA HIS A 211 10.90 12.54 -4.37
C HIS A 211 9.94 11.82 -3.41
N GLU A 212 9.70 12.41 -2.24
CA GLU A 212 8.79 11.83 -1.26
C GLU A 212 7.33 11.86 -1.73
N PHE A 213 6.49 11.09 -1.04
CA PHE A 213 5.07 11.02 -1.31
C PHE A 213 4.45 12.43 -1.31
N PRO A 214 3.71 12.83 -2.36
CA PRO A 214 3.21 14.19 -2.50
C PRO A 214 2.25 14.54 -1.37
N MET A 215 2.37 15.76 -0.86
CA MET A 215 1.38 16.33 0.07
C MET A 215 0.28 17.03 -0.71
N LYS A 216 -0.96 16.92 -0.22
CA LYS A 216 -2.09 17.72 -0.67
C LYS A 216 -2.39 18.78 0.40
N SER A 217 -2.72 19.99 -0.03
CA SER A 217 -3.27 21.01 0.85
C SER A 217 -4.72 20.65 1.22
N GLU A 218 -5.20 21.19 2.35
CA GLU A 218 -6.61 20.99 2.75
C GLU A 218 -7.59 21.54 1.72
N ASN A 219 -7.20 22.58 0.99
CA ASN A 219 -8.02 23.18 -0.06
C ASN A 219 -8.23 22.23 -1.24
N ASP A 220 -7.24 21.38 -1.55
CA ASP A 220 -7.34 20.40 -2.64
C ASP A 220 -8.36 19.27 -2.31
N GLU A 221 -8.52 18.92 -1.02
CA GLU A 221 -9.51 17.91 -0.59
C GLU A 221 -10.95 18.44 -0.71
N ASP A 222 -11.16 19.72 -0.50
CA ASP A 222 -12.50 20.33 -0.60
C ASP A 222 -12.95 20.54 -2.05
N GLU A 223 -12.02 20.73 -2.98
CA GLU A 223 -12.33 20.79 -4.41
C GLU A 223 -12.69 19.40 -4.96
N GLU A 224 -12.00 18.33 -4.55
CA GLU A 224 -12.38 16.95 -4.93
C GLU A 224 -13.79 16.58 -4.46
N LYS A 225 -14.22 17.05 -3.28
CA LYS A 225 -15.58 16.79 -2.76
C LYS A 225 -16.66 17.56 -3.50
N LYS A 226 -16.35 18.71 -4.06
CA LYS A 226 -17.29 19.53 -4.86
C LYS A 226 -17.48 18.98 -6.27
N GLY A 227 -16.42 18.47 -6.91
CA GLY A 227 -16.48 17.88 -8.25
C GLY A 227 -17.14 16.50 -8.34
N LEU A 228 -17.46 15.87 -7.21
CA LEU A 228 -18.17 14.58 -7.14
C LEU A 228 -19.71 14.74 -6.98
N LYS A 229 -20.22 15.98 -6.97
CA LYS A 229 -21.65 16.28 -6.78
C LYS A 229 -22.35 16.75 -8.07
N ASP A 230 -21.63 16.85 -9.16
CA ASP A 230 -22.12 17.13 -10.51
C ASP A 230 -22.03 15.85 -11.37
#